data_e7c4f2acdcfc846180da6fff5192ab8d
#
_entry.id   e7c4f2acdcfc846180da6fff5192ab8d
#
_cell.length_a   1.000
_cell.length_b   1.000
_cell.length_c   1.000
_cell.angle_alpha   90.00
_cell.angle_beta   90.00
_cell.angle_gamma   90.00
#
_symmetry.space_group_name_H-M   'P 1'
#
loop_
_entity.id
_entity.type
_entity.pdbx_description
1 polymer ?
#
loop_
_entity_poly.entity_id
_entity_poly.type
_entity_poly.pdbx_seq_one_letter_code
_entity_poly.pdbx_strand_id
1 'polypeptide(L)'
;SVEIGGRTQREAGWIGSFDTIGLVLLLVLAYRSWKLPLFGVLPLASAGLAGLGAVAWWFAGGVHGITVAFGFTLIGVVQDYPIHLFSHQRAGISPWQNARAIWPTLATGVASTCIAYVTFLLSGVDGLQQLAVFTIAGLLTAALTTRLLLPALLDPSPRDPASWPWVEKLWNAIERVPRPRLRWCTLLAVLAIACIAL
;
A
#
# COMPACT_ATOMS: atom_id res chain seq x y z
N SER A 1 -20.24 -17.84 -19.80
CA SER A 1 -19.97 -16.89 -18.70
C SER A 1 -18.95 -17.43 -17.69
N VAL A 2 -18.80 -18.74 -17.51
CA VAL A 2 -17.84 -19.36 -16.58
C VAL A 2 -16.39 -19.24 -17.07
N GLU A 3 -16.14 -19.30 -18.36
CA GLU A 3 -14.81 -19.17 -18.96
C GLU A 3 -14.20 -17.76 -18.81
N ILE A 4 -15.03 -16.72 -18.89
CA ILE A 4 -14.58 -15.32 -18.74
C ILE A 4 -14.12 -15.10 -17.29
N GLY A 5 -14.86 -15.61 -16.30
CA GLY A 5 -14.47 -15.52 -14.89
C GLY A 5 -13.14 -16.20 -14.57
N GLY A 6 -12.89 -17.37 -15.17
CA GLY A 6 -11.64 -18.11 -14.98
C GLY A 6 -10.41 -17.43 -15.60
N ARG A 7 -10.56 -16.74 -16.72
CA ARG A 7 -9.49 -15.95 -17.36
C ARG A 7 -9.14 -14.73 -16.51
N THR A 8 -10.14 -13.94 -16.14
CA THR A 8 -9.95 -12.74 -15.32
C THR A 8 -9.30 -13.06 -13.98
N GLN A 9 -9.70 -14.17 -13.35
CA GLN A 9 -9.12 -14.62 -12.08
C GLN A 9 -7.67 -15.06 -12.23
N ARG A 10 -7.33 -15.70 -13.34
CA ARG A 10 -5.96 -16.14 -13.63
C ARG A 10 -5.05 -14.95 -13.97
N GLU A 11 -5.56 -13.98 -14.75
CA GLU A 11 -4.84 -12.74 -15.09
C GLU A 11 -4.61 -11.88 -13.84
N ALA A 12 -5.62 -11.70 -12.99
CA ALA A 12 -5.49 -11.00 -11.73
C ALA A 12 -4.46 -11.68 -10.78
N GLY A 13 -4.44 -13.02 -10.75
CA GLY A 13 -3.45 -13.77 -9.99
C GLY A 13 -2.02 -13.56 -10.50
N TRP A 14 -1.80 -13.53 -11.81
CA TRP A 14 -0.49 -13.26 -12.41
C TRP A 14 -0.03 -11.83 -12.10
N ILE A 15 -0.89 -10.83 -12.29
CA ILE A 15 -0.57 -9.43 -12.01
C ILE A 15 -0.21 -9.24 -10.53
N GLY A 16 -1.01 -9.78 -9.61
CA GLY A 16 -0.72 -9.71 -8.19
C GLY A 16 0.55 -10.43 -7.77
N SER A 17 0.88 -11.55 -8.44
CA SER A 17 2.13 -12.27 -8.19
C SER A 17 3.35 -11.47 -8.68
N PHE A 18 3.28 -10.86 -9.87
CA PHE A 18 4.35 -10.00 -10.39
C PHE A 18 4.58 -8.77 -9.51
N ASP A 19 3.50 -8.13 -9.04
CA ASP A 19 3.57 -6.99 -8.14
C ASP A 19 4.25 -7.37 -6.81
N THR A 20 3.81 -8.45 -6.19
CA THR A 20 4.38 -8.95 -4.94
C THR A 20 5.85 -9.36 -5.10
N ILE A 21 6.20 -10.09 -6.17
CA ILE A 21 7.57 -10.49 -6.45
C ILE A 21 8.45 -9.26 -6.71
N GLY A 22 7.97 -8.32 -7.53
CA GLY A 22 8.66 -7.07 -7.82
C GLY A 22 8.93 -6.25 -6.56
N LEU A 23 7.94 -6.13 -5.68
CA LEU A 23 8.07 -5.43 -4.41
C LEU A 23 9.08 -6.12 -3.47
N VAL A 24 8.98 -7.43 -3.30
CA VAL A 24 9.91 -8.20 -2.45
C VAL A 24 11.33 -8.05 -2.98
N LEU A 25 11.51 -8.16 -4.29
CA LEU A 25 12.81 -8.03 -4.94
C LEU A 25 13.38 -6.62 -4.77
N LEU A 26 12.55 -5.59 -4.93
CA LEU A 26 12.92 -4.19 -4.69
C LEU A 26 13.33 -3.95 -3.25
N LEU A 27 12.56 -4.45 -2.28
CA LEU A 27 12.88 -4.33 -0.86
C LEU A 27 14.18 -5.08 -0.51
N VAL A 28 14.37 -6.29 -1.02
CA VAL A 28 15.61 -7.06 -0.81
C VAL A 28 16.79 -6.33 -1.41
N LEU A 29 16.69 -5.81 -2.63
CA LEU A 29 17.73 -5.03 -3.28
C LEU A 29 18.02 -3.72 -2.55
N ALA A 30 16.97 -2.98 -2.16
CA ALA A 30 17.11 -1.69 -1.50
C ALA A 30 17.72 -1.82 -0.10
N TYR A 31 17.32 -2.81 0.66
CA TYR A 31 17.73 -2.94 2.07
C TYR A 31 18.75 -4.05 2.33
N ARG A 32 19.05 -4.89 1.32
CA ARG A 32 19.93 -6.08 1.44
C ARG A 32 19.61 -6.95 2.65
N SER A 33 18.34 -7.07 2.99
CA SER A 33 17.84 -7.83 4.14
C SER A 33 16.56 -8.57 3.78
N TRP A 34 16.53 -9.87 3.98
CA TRP A 34 15.33 -10.69 3.82
C TRP A 34 14.32 -10.50 4.97
N LYS A 35 14.76 -9.94 6.09
CA LYS A 35 13.90 -9.70 7.26
C LYS A 35 12.84 -8.63 6.98
N LEU A 36 13.19 -7.57 6.24
CA LEU A 36 12.28 -6.45 5.99
C LEU A 36 11.05 -6.82 5.15
N PRO A 37 11.18 -7.54 4.01
CA PRO A 37 10.02 -8.07 3.31
C PRO A 37 9.15 -8.97 4.17
N LEU A 38 9.78 -9.84 5.00
CA LEU A 38 9.05 -10.72 5.91
C LEU A 38 8.23 -9.94 6.94
N PHE A 39 8.81 -8.88 7.50
CA PHE A 39 8.08 -8.00 8.42
C PHE A 39 6.99 -7.19 7.73
N GLY A 40 7.15 -6.85 6.44
CA GLY A 40 6.13 -6.21 5.61
C GLY A 40 4.88 -7.08 5.38
N VAL A 41 5.01 -8.40 5.46
CA VAL A 41 3.87 -9.34 5.37
C VAL A 41 2.95 -9.24 6.60
N LEU A 42 3.46 -8.85 7.76
CA LEU A 42 2.66 -8.80 8.99
C LEU A 42 1.46 -7.83 8.92
N PRO A 43 1.63 -6.56 8.53
CA PRO A 43 0.49 -5.66 8.32
C PRO A 43 -0.50 -6.18 7.30
N LEU A 44 0.00 -6.81 6.22
CA LEU A 44 -0.83 -7.37 5.18
C LEU A 44 -1.67 -8.55 5.67
N ALA A 45 -1.04 -9.52 6.36
CA ALA A 45 -1.74 -10.67 6.93
C ALA A 45 -2.77 -10.23 7.99
N SER A 46 -2.39 -9.29 8.87
CA SER A 46 -3.30 -8.77 9.89
C SER A 46 -4.47 -8.01 9.28
N ALA A 47 -4.26 -7.25 8.20
CA ALA A 47 -5.33 -6.58 7.46
C ALA A 47 -6.32 -7.56 6.86
N GLY A 48 -5.82 -8.59 6.17
CA GLY A 48 -6.66 -9.62 5.56
C GLY A 48 -7.49 -10.38 6.60
N LEU A 49 -6.86 -10.81 7.69
CA LEU A 49 -7.55 -11.53 8.76
C LEU A 49 -8.60 -10.65 9.46
N ALA A 50 -8.26 -9.39 9.77
CA ALA A 50 -9.20 -8.47 10.40
C ALA A 50 -10.36 -8.11 9.47
N GLY A 51 -10.07 -7.88 8.19
CA GLY A 51 -11.10 -7.60 7.19
C GLY A 51 -12.08 -8.76 7.02
N LEU A 52 -11.57 -9.98 6.84
CA LEU A 52 -12.40 -11.20 6.76
C LEU A 52 -13.16 -11.45 8.05
N GLY A 53 -12.52 -11.29 9.21
CA GLY A 53 -13.16 -11.42 10.51
C GLY A 53 -14.31 -10.43 10.72
N ALA A 54 -14.12 -9.17 10.33
CA ALA A 54 -15.15 -8.14 10.40
C ALA A 54 -16.36 -8.46 9.50
N VAL A 55 -16.10 -8.92 8.26
CA VAL A 55 -17.17 -9.35 7.35
C VAL A 55 -17.93 -10.56 7.90
N ALA A 56 -17.21 -11.57 8.40
CA ALA A 56 -17.82 -12.76 8.96
C ALA A 56 -18.65 -12.45 10.22
N TRP A 57 -18.24 -11.45 10.99
CA TRP A 57 -19.00 -11.00 12.18
C TRP A 57 -20.28 -10.25 11.81
N TRP A 58 -20.20 -9.39 10.78
CA TRP A 58 -21.30 -8.46 10.46
C TRP A 58 -22.33 -9.04 9.49
N PHE A 59 -21.92 -9.98 8.62
CA PHE A 59 -22.76 -10.54 7.57
C PHE A 59 -22.91 -12.05 7.72
N ALA A 60 -24.14 -12.51 8.00
CA ALA A 60 -24.44 -13.92 8.15
C ALA A 60 -24.43 -14.73 6.84
N GLY A 61 -24.47 -14.05 5.69
CA GLY A 61 -24.59 -14.65 4.36
C GLY A 61 -23.27 -15.12 3.72
N GLY A 62 -22.15 -15.06 4.45
CA GLY A 62 -20.81 -15.37 3.91
C GLY A 62 -20.17 -14.22 3.14
N VAL A 63 -18.97 -14.45 2.60
CA VAL A 63 -18.18 -13.42 1.89
C VAL A 63 -18.62 -13.32 0.44
N HIS A 64 -18.99 -12.12 0.02
CA HIS A 64 -19.42 -11.85 -1.37
C HIS A 64 -18.22 -11.88 -2.32
N GLY A 65 -18.41 -12.38 -3.57
CA GLY A 65 -17.33 -12.45 -4.56
C GLY A 65 -16.67 -11.11 -4.88
N ILE A 66 -17.42 -10.00 -4.83
CA ILE A 66 -16.88 -8.64 -4.98
C ILE A 66 -15.87 -8.33 -3.87
N THR A 67 -16.18 -8.68 -2.63
CA THR A 67 -15.29 -8.46 -1.48
C THR A 67 -13.98 -9.20 -1.64
N VAL A 68 -14.02 -10.44 -2.16
CA VAL A 68 -12.80 -11.20 -2.43
C VAL A 68 -12.01 -10.59 -3.58
N ALA A 69 -12.69 -10.26 -4.71
CA ALA A 69 -12.04 -9.72 -5.90
C ALA A 69 -11.35 -8.37 -5.64
N PHE A 70 -12.04 -7.45 -4.96
CA PHE A 70 -11.52 -6.12 -4.66
C PHE A 70 -10.74 -6.04 -3.36
N GLY A 71 -10.91 -7.00 -2.45
CA GLY A 71 -10.11 -7.08 -1.23
C GLY A 71 -8.62 -7.23 -1.51
N PHE A 72 -8.27 -7.87 -2.62
CA PHE A 72 -6.87 -7.96 -3.07
C PHE A 72 -6.29 -6.60 -3.48
N THR A 73 -7.09 -5.64 -3.90
CA THR A 73 -6.59 -4.28 -4.18
C THR A 73 -6.14 -3.55 -2.92
N LEU A 74 -6.70 -3.92 -1.77
CA LEU A 74 -6.26 -3.42 -0.46
C LEU A 74 -4.80 -3.78 -0.16
N ILE A 75 -4.32 -4.90 -0.71
CA ILE A 75 -2.94 -5.37 -0.55
C ILE A 75 -1.95 -4.28 -0.99
N GLY A 76 -2.15 -3.68 -2.16
CA GLY A 76 -1.29 -2.60 -2.65
C GLY A 76 -1.24 -1.40 -1.71
N VAL A 77 -2.40 -0.98 -1.18
CA VAL A 77 -2.47 0.17 -0.25
C VAL A 77 -1.81 -0.15 1.09
N VAL A 78 -2.02 -1.35 1.62
CA VAL A 78 -1.45 -1.77 2.91
C VAL A 78 0.08 -1.93 2.84
N GLN A 79 0.61 -2.35 1.70
CA GLN A 79 2.06 -2.49 1.48
C GLN A 79 2.80 -1.16 1.57
N ASP A 80 2.17 -0.05 1.25
CA ASP A 80 2.79 1.27 1.38
C ASP A 80 3.12 1.63 2.83
N TYR A 81 2.39 1.12 3.81
CA TYR A 81 2.59 1.47 5.22
C TYR A 81 3.95 1.00 5.77
N PRO A 82 4.32 -0.29 5.67
CA PRO A 82 5.65 -0.72 6.07
C PRO A 82 6.76 -0.11 5.20
N ILE A 83 6.51 0.11 3.89
CA ILE A 83 7.49 0.76 3.00
C ILE A 83 7.80 2.18 3.48
N HIS A 84 6.78 2.96 3.84
CA HIS A 84 6.97 4.29 4.43
C HIS A 84 7.78 4.23 5.73
N LEU A 85 7.51 3.26 6.59
CA LEU A 85 8.28 3.09 7.83
C LEU A 85 9.75 2.78 7.54
N PHE A 86 10.01 1.88 6.61
CA PHE A 86 11.37 1.46 6.25
C PHE A 86 12.14 2.56 5.53
N SER A 87 11.50 3.29 4.61
CA SER A 87 12.15 4.35 3.82
C SER A 87 12.55 5.56 4.66
N HIS A 88 11.87 5.82 5.76
CA HIS A 88 12.20 6.92 6.67
C HIS A 88 13.12 6.51 7.82
N GLN A 89 13.50 5.23 7.90
CA GLN A 89 14.43 4.77 8.93
C GLN A 89 15.83 5.33 8.67
N ARG A 90 16.32 6.14 9.60
CA ARG A 90 17.66 6.76 9.54
C ARG A 90 18.58 6.17 10.61
N ALA A 91 19.89 6.21 10.36
CA ALA A 91 20.88 5.84 11.35
C ALA A 91 20.76 6.73 12.59
N GLY A 92 20.79 6.10 13.78
CA GLY A 92 20.69 6.82 15.06
C GLY A 92 19.27 7.19 15.52
N ILE A 93 18.23 6.94 14.69
CA ILE A 93 16.84 7.14 15.08
C ILE A 93 16.23 5.80 15.47
N SER A 94 15.57 5.75 16.64
CA SER A 94 14.87 4.53 17.05
C SER A 94 13.67 4.26 16.14
N PRO A 95 13.31 2.98 15.84
CA PRO A 95 12.15 2.64 15.05
C PRO A 95 10.85 3.24 15.59
N TRP A 96 10.72 3.39 16.90
CA TRP A 96 9.57 4.03 17.56
C TRP A 96 9.47 5.53 17.30
N GLN A 97 10.60 6.23 17.29
CA GLN A 97 10.63 7.67 16.93
C GLN A 97 10.25 7.86 15.47
N ASN A 98 10.77 7.00 14.59
CA ASN A 98 10.42 7.01 13.19
C ASN A 98 8.92 6.75 12.97
N ALA A 99 8.36 5.70 13.59
CA ALA A 99 6.93 5.41 13.52
C ALA A 99 6.05 6.55 14.02
N ARG A 100 6.49 7.29 15.07
CA ARG A 100 5.80 8.48 15.55
C ARG A 100 5.86 9.63 14.55
N ALA A 101 7.00 9.83 13.91
CA ALA A 101 7.20 10.91 12.95
C ALA A 101 6.32 10.75 11.70
N ILE A 102 6.20 9.53 11.18
CA ILE A 102 5.39 9.25 9.97
C ILE A 102 3.90 9.11 10.27
N TRP A 103 3.53 8.89 11.54
CA TRP A 103 2.14 8.59 11.93
C TRP A 103 1.11 9.61 11.46
N PRO A 104 1.31 10.94 11.56
CA PRO A 104 0.31 11.90 11.11
C PRO A 104 -0.04 11.73 9.63
N THR A 105 0.99 11.55 8.79
CA THR A 105 0.81 11.34 7.34
C THR A 105 0.06 10.03 7.06
N LEU A 106 0.47 8.94 7.70
CA LEU A 106 -0.15 7.64 7.55
C LEU A 106 -1.59 7.64 8.05
N ALA A 107 -1.84 8.22 9.22
CA ALA A 107 -3.18 8.32 9.79
C ALA A 107 -4.13 9.16 8.93
N THR A 108 -3.64 10.25 8.33
CA THR A 108 -4.43 11.07 7.41
C THR A 108 -4.82 10.29 6.17
N GLY A 109 -3.89 9.53 5.57
CA GLY A 109 -4.17 8.67 4.43
C GLY A 109 -5.20 7.58 4.75
N VAL A 110 -5.03 6.90 5.89
CA VAL A 110 -5.98 5.88 6.37
C VAL A 110 -7.36 6.49 6.60
N ALA A 111 -7.43 7.62 7.32
CA ALA A 111 -8.69 8.28 7.60
C ALA A 111 -9.42 8.72 6.32
N SER A 112 -8.70 9.32 5.38
CA SER A 112 -9.26 9.73 4.09
C SER A 112 -9.85 8.54 3.33
N THR A 113 -9.12 7.42 3.26
CA THR A 113 -9.59 6.21 2.60
C THR A 113 -10.78 5.59 3.34
N CYS A 114 -10.74 5.51 4.67
CA CYS A 114 -11.87 5.02 5.45
C CYS A 114 -13.13 5.87 5.24
N ILE A 115 -13.02 7.20 5.20
CA ILE A 115 -14.15 8.10 4.92
C ILE A 115 -14.74 7.80 3.55
N ALA A 116 -13.91 7.60 2.52
CA ALA A 116 -14.38 7.23 1.19
C ALA A 116 -15.14 5.90 1.21
N TYR A 117 -14.65 4.89 1.92
CA TYR A 117 -15.33 3.59 2.02
C TYR A 117 -16.60 3.62 2.88
N VAL A 118 -16.72 4.55 3.85
CA VAL A 118 -17.97 4.73 4.61
C VAL A 118 -19.15 5.03 3.70
N THR A 119 -18.94 5.73 2.57
CA THR A 119 -20.01 5.98 1.60
C THR A 119 -20.61 4.70 1.03
N PHE A 120 -19.82 3.62 0.91
CA PHE A 120 -20.30 2.33 0.42
C PHE A 120 -21.18 1.59 1.43
N LEU A 121 -21.05 1.89 2.73
CA LEU A 121 -21.98 1.35 3.74
C LEU A 121 -23.41 1.84 3.53
N LEU A 122 -23.57 3.02 2.91
CA LEU A 122 -24.87 3.63 2.63
C LEU A 122 -25.45 3.24 1.27
N SER A 123 -24.75 2.40 0.48
CA SER A 123 -25.12 2.06 -0.89
C SER A 123 -26.37 1.17 -1.00
N GLY A 124 -26.74 0.45 0.06
CA GLY A 124 -27.83 -0.55 0.02
C GLY A 124 -27.48 -1.83 -0.75
N VAL A 125 -26.23 -1.98 -1.22
CA VAL A 125 -25.74 -3.15 -1.96
C VAL A 125 -24.82 -3.97 -1.06
N ASP A 126 -25.21 -5.20 -0.72
CA ASP A 126 -24.49 -6.04 0.24
C ASP A 126 -23.01 -6.23 -0.10
N GLY A 127 -22.69 -6.46 -1.38
CA GLY A 127 -21.29 -6.62 -1.81
C GLY A 127 -20.43 -5.38 -1.59
N LEU A 128 -20.99 -4.17 -1.77
CA LEU A 128 -20.29 -2.91 -1.51
C LEU A 128 -20.16 -2.62 -0.02
N GLN A 129 -21.19 -2.94 0.75
CA GLN A 129 -21.16 -2.82 2.21
C GLN A 129 -20.11 -3.76 2.82
N GLN A 130 -20.08 -5.02 2.37
CA GLN A 130 -19.04 -5.97 2.79
C GLN A 130 -17.64 -5.49 2.43
N LEU A 131 -17.47 -4.97 1.20
CA LEU A 131 -16.19 -4.41 0.76
C LEU A 131 -15.76 -3.24 1.65
N ALA A 132 -16.68 -2.37 2.03
CA ALA A 132 -16.39 -1.26 2.94
C ALA A 132 -15.95 -1.75 4.32
N VAL A 133 -16.70 -2.68 4.93
CA VAL A 133 -16.36 -3.25 6.24
C VAL A 133 -14.99 -3.94 6.19
N PHE A 134 -14.75 -4.75 5.16
CA PHE A 134 -13.47 -5.43 4.93
C PHE A 134 -12.32 -4.43 4.87
N THR A 135 -12.47 -3.41 4.02
CA THR A 135 -11.42 -2.43 3.76
C THR A 135 -11.13 -1.56 4.98
N ILE A 136 -12.16 -1.04 5.64
CA ILE A 136 -11.99 -0.19 6.84
C ILE A 136 -11.30 -0.98 7.96
N ALA A 137 -11.79 -2.19 8.27
CA ALA A 137 -11.19 -3.04 9.30
C ALA A 137 -9.74 -3.42 8.95
N GLY A 138 -9.48 -3.78 7.70
CA GLY A 138 -8.15 -4.13 7.20
C GLY A 138 -7.17 -2.96 7.30
N LEU A 139 -7.54 -1.78 6.78
CA LEU A 139 -6.68 -0.58 6.81
C LEU A 139 -6.33 -0.13 8.23
N LEU A 140 -7.34 -0.07 9.12
CA LEU A 140 -7.11 0.29 10.51
C LEU A 140 -6.16 -0.68 11.20
N THR A 141 -6.36 -1.99 10.99
CA THR A 141 -5.49 -3.02 11.57
C THR A 141 -4.08 -2.96 11.01
N ALA A 142 -3.94 -2.78 9.70
CA ALA A 142 -2.62 -2.63 9.06
C ALA A 142 -1.86 -1.40 9.58
N ALA A 143 -2.54 -0.27 9.72
CA ALA A 143 -1.93 0.96 10.25
C ALA A 143 -1.47 0.78 11.70
N LEU A 144 -2.29 0.14 12.53
CA LEU A 144 -1.94 -0.17 13.92
C LEU A 144 -0.78 -1.18 14.00
N THR A 145 -0.79 -2.23 13.20
CA THR A 145 0.29 -3.21 13.11
C THR A 145 1.60 -2.53 12.68
N THR A 146 1.56 -1.68 11.67
CA THR A 146 2.73 -0.91 11.21
C THR A 146 3.24 0.03 12.30
N ARG A 147 2.36 0.68 13.05
CA ARG A 147 2.75 1.63 14.10
C ARG A 147 3.28 0.96 15.37
N LEU A 148 2.67 -0.15 15.78
CA LEU A 148 2.91 -0.75 17.09
C LEU A 148 3.80 -2.00 17.01
N LEU A 149 3.52 -2.90 16.06
CA LEU A 149 4.20 -4.18 15.99
C LEU A 149 5.52 -4.07 15.21
N LEU A 150 5.54 -3.38 14.07
CA LEU A 150 6.75 -3.27 13.28
C LEU A 150 7.93 -2.63 14.02
N PRO A 151 7.77 -1.49 14.73
CA PRO A 151 8.88 -0.89 15.47
C PRO A 151 9.43 -1.78 16.58
N ALA A 152 8.59 -2.68 17.14
CA ALA A 152 9.01 -3.64 18.17
C ALA A 152 9.88 -4.77 17.59
N LEU A 153 9.71 -5.08 16.30
CA LEU A 153 10.44 -6.15 15.60
C LEU A 153 11.69 -5.64 14.87
N LEU A 154 11.79 -4.33 14.65
CA LEU A 154 12.90 -3.72 13.94
C LEU A 154 14.03 -3.38 14.92
N ASP A 155 15.22 -3.84 14.58
CA ASP A 155 16.43 -3.37 15.25
C ASP A 155 16.76 -1.94 14.80
N PRO A 156 17.36 -1.09 15.69
CA PRO A 156 17.89 0.20 15.29
C PRO A 156 18.87 0.02 14.13
N SER A 157 18.53 0.49 12.95
CA SER A 157 19.37 0.27 11.77
C SER A 157 20.61 1.14 11.84
N PRO A 158 21.82 0.57 11.71
CA PRO A 158 23.04 1.35 11.59
C PRO A 158 23.23 1.94 10.18
N ARG A 159 22.37 1.61 9.22
CA ARG A 159 22.52 1.96 7.80
C ARG A 159 21.37 2.84 7.32
N ASP A 160 21.75 3.94 6.70
CA ASP A 160 20.81 4.81 5.99
C ASP A 160 20.66 4.31 4.54
N PRO A 161 19.46 3.89 4.12
CA PRO A 161 19.22 3.46 2.73
C PRO A 161 19.52 4.56 1.70
N ALA A 162 19.41 5.84 2.09
CA ALA A 162 19.70 6.97 1.24
C ALA A 162 21.20 7.18 0.97
N SER A 163 22.08 6.60 1.79
CA SER A 163 23.55 6.71 1.64
C SER A 163 24.18 5.79 0.58
N TRP A 164 23.35 5.11 -0.20
CA TRP A 164 23.87 4.17 -1.19
C TRP A 164 24.40 4.86 -2.46
N PRO A 165 25.57 4.44 -2.99
CA PRO A 165 26.19 5.09 -4.16
C PRO A 165 25.32 5.09 -5.41
N TRP A 166 24.44 4.11 -5.59
CA TRP A 166 23.54 4.06 -6.74
C TRP A 166 22.32 4.99 -6.57
N VAL A 167 21.83 5.20 -5.33
CA VAL A 167 20.77 6.17 -5.02
C VAL A 167 21.30 7.58 -5.26
N GLU A 168 22.52 7.86 -4.83
CA GLU A 168 23.19 9.14 -5.09
C GLU A 168 23.39 9.39 -6.58
N LYS A 169 23.81 8.37 -7.34
CA LYS A 169 23.92 8.47 -8.81
C LYS A 169 22.57 8.73 -9.47
N LEU A 170 21.52 8.05 -9.01
CA LEU A 170 20.16 8.25 -9.53
C LEU A 170 19.66 9.65 -9.20
N TRP A 171 19.87 10.12 -7.97
CA TRP A 171 19.52 11.46 -7.54
C TRP A 171 20.23 12.54 -8.37
N ASN A 172 21.53 12.40 -8.54
CA ASN A 172 22.34 13.29 -9.39
C ASN A 172 21.91 13.26 -10.86
N ALA A 173 21.42 12.14 -11.35
CA ALA A 173 20.87 12.05 -12.71
C ALA A 173 19.52 12.79 -12.82
N ILE A 174 18.66 12.68 -11.81
CA ILE A 174 17.37 13.39 -11.74
C ILE A 174 17.57 14.89 -11.59
N GLU A 175 18.53 15.34 -10.78
CA GLU A 175 18.85 16.76 -10.63
C GLU A 175 19.39 17.41 -11.90
N ARG A 176 20.02 16.64 -12.78
CA ARG A 176 20.50 17.12 -14.09
C ARG A 176 19.38 17.36 -15.09
N VAL A 177 18.15 16.90 -14.82
CA VAL A 177 17.00 17.19 -15.70
C VAL A 177 16.61 18.66 -15.54
N PRO A 178 16.69 19.46 -16.61
CA PRO A 178 16.43 20.91 -16.53
C PRO A 178 14.97 21.19 -16.17
N ARG A 179 14.75 21.74 -14.98
CA ARG A 179 13.44 22.06 -14.39
C ARG A 179 12.62 23.17 -15.09
N PRO A 180 13.21 24.12 -15.84
CA PRO A 180 12.43 25.27 -16.32
C PRO A 180 11.36 24.92 -17.37
N ARG A 181 11.52 23.85 -18.09
CA ARG A 181 10.56 23.44 -19.13
C ARG A 181 9.43 22.53 -18.66
N LEU A 182 9.51 22.05 -17.43
CA LEU A 182 8.53 21.11 -16.89
C LEU A 182 7.11 21.70 -16.81
N ARG A 183 6.99 23.00 -16.51
CA ARG A 183 5.69 23.72 -16.47
C ARG A 183 4.98 23.72 -17.83
N TRP A 184 5.72 23.85 -18.91
CA TRP A 184 5.16 23.81 -20.26
C TRP A 184 4.83 22.37 -20.68
N CYS A 185 5.66 21.39 -20.31
CA CYS A 185 5.39 19.99 -20.60
C CYS A 185 4.16 19.48 -19.84
N THR A 186 3.95 19.86 -18.58
CA THR A 186 2.73 19.50 -17.82
C THR A 186 1.50 20.18 -18.40
N LEU A 187 1.56 21.46 -18.79
CA LEU A 187 0.47 22.16 -19.46
C LEU A 187 0.10 21.50 -20.80
N LEU A 188 1.10 21.15 -21.62
CA LEU A 188 0.89 20.46 -22.89
C LEU A 188 0.32 19.07 -22.71
N ALA A 189 0.78 18.32 -21.68
CA ALA A 189 0.23 17.00 -21.37
C ALA A 189 -1.22 17.09 -20.91
N VAL A 190 -1.57 18.03 -20.05
CA VAL A 190 -2.96 18.27 -19.60
C VAL A 190 -3.85 18.69 -20.77
N LEU A 191 -3.37 19.58 -21.65
CA LEU A 191 -4.10 19.96 -22.85
C LEU A 191 -4.28 18.82 -23.83
N ALA A 192 -3.27 17.96 -24.02
CA ALA A 192 -3.36 16.78 -24.88
C ALA A 192 -4.37 15.78 -24.34
N ILE A 193 -4.38 15.52 -23.02
CA ILE A 193 -5.37 14.64 -22.37
C ILE A 193 -6.78 15.24 -22.51
N ALA A 194 -6.94 16.54 -22.33
CA ALA A 194 -8.22 17.21 -22.49
C ALA A 194 -8.74 17.16 -23.95
N CYS A 195 -7.84 17.27 -24.95
CA CYS A 195 -8.20 17.13 -26.36
C CYS A 195 -8.56 15.68 -26.77
N ILE A 196 -8.05 14.67 -26.08
CA ILE A 196 -8.39 13.25 -26.35
C ILE A 196 -9.72 12.87 -25.68
N ALA A 197 -10.08 13.58 -24.60
CA ALA A 197 -11.32 13.34 -23.84
C ALA A 197 -12.55 14.10 -24.37
N LEU A 198 -12.38 15.00 -25.36
CA LEU A 198 -13.44 15.70 -26.11
C LEU A 198 -13.71 15.02 -27.46
#